data_cc88e4183332a0fbf02a2160b9fd9f88
#
_entry.id   cc88e4183332a0fbf02a2160b9fd9f88
#
_cell.length_a   1.000
_cell.length_b   1.000
_cell.length_c   1.000
_cell.angle_alpha   90.00
_cell.angle_beta   90.00
_cell.angle_gamma   90.00
#
_symmetry.space_group_name_H-M   'P 1'
#
loop_
_entity.id
_entity.type
_entity.pdbx_description
1 polymer ?
#
loop_
_entity_poly.entity_id
_entity_poly.type
_entity_poly.pdbx_seq_one_letter_code
_entity_poly.pdbx_strand_id
1 'polypeptide(L)'
;MINFSCKKNSIITGSNAIVNFSTDTVSFDTVFVTTGSVTQSVKIYNANNQELILQSIKLMGGSQSPFRINIDGSNTLQQSNTEMDPGDSLYIFVSVYVNPNSSNLPFILEDSILVSFNGIQKFIQLRAYGQNAHFLNNLEISSTTVWQNDLPYVVLGGIQIDSGVSLTIQNGCKVYFHANAPMLVNGTLLANGLDSSRVLFTGDRLDVPYNSFPGSWPGIYFGNSSKDNVLGFAEIQNADQTIVVTGLPADANPKLSLNDCIINNAYTSGLSVIQSSVSAQNCLISNCGNNIILQYGGSYSFINCTVASYSNIYLSHNNPVLEISNSFDSVATLTADMSANFTNCIFWGSTGSVTNEVVSSNTGSNLFNIQFNHGLWRVQNIPAGVSSNNMNITDPLFDSLNNVAPYYNFHLQTGSPAIGTGIYTGIPIDLDGNSRVSASGTDLGCYEHP
;
A
#
# COMPACT_ATOMS: atom_id res chain seq x y z
N MET A 1 -52.53 -20.37 38.44
CA MET A 1 -52.69 -20.24 36.97
C MET A 1 -51.94 -18.98 36.52
N ILE A 2 -50.83 -19.16 35.82
CA ILE A 2 -50.09 -18.03 35.24
C ILE A 2 -50.70 -17.85 33.85
N ASN A 3 -51.45 -16.76 33.66
CA ASN A 3 -51.96 -16.37 32.34
C ASN A 3 -50.81 -15.83 31.49
N PHE A 4 -50.29 -16.62 30.58
CA PHE A 4 -49.46 -16.12 29.45
C PHE A 4 -50.42 -15.39 28.50
N SER A 5 -50.55 -14.07 28.67
CA SER A 5 -51.16 -13.21 27.66
C SER A 5 -50.19 -13.07 26.48
N CYS A 6 -50.47 -13.77 25.37
CA CYS A 6 -49.87 -13.48 24.09
C CYS A 6 -50.28 -12.05 23.69
N LYS A 7 -49.40 -11.07 23.88
CA LYS A 7 -49.63 -9.71 23.38
C LYS A 7 -49.53 -9.79 21.86
N LYS A 8 -50.68 -9.76 21.18
CA LYS A 8 -50.70 -9.63 19.72
C LYS A 8 -50.13 -8.26 19.38
N ASN A 9 -48.97 -8.20 18.73
CA ASN A 9 -48.37 -6.95 18.29
C ASN A 9 -49.38 -6.23 17.39
N SER A 10 -49.70 -4.98 17.68
CA SER A 10 -50.53 -4.15 16.79
C SER A 10 -49.65 -3.57 15.68
N ILE A 11 -50.16 -3.61 14.44
CA ILE A 11 -49.48 -3.03 13.29
C ILE A 11 -49.75 -1.53 13.24
N ILE A 12 -48.68 -0.70 13.10
CA ILE A 12 -48.83 0.72 12.87
C ILE A 12 -49.19 0.98 11.40
N THR A 13 -50.32 1.63 11.16
CA THR A 13 -50.85 1.95 9.82
C THR A 13 -50.88 3.44 9.52
N GLY A 14 -50.62 4.28 10.52
CA GLY A 14 -50.67 5.74 10.36
C GLY A 14 -49.45 6.32 9.69
N SER A 15 -49.58 7.49 9.09
CA SER A 15 -48.49 8.25 8.46
C SER A 15 -47.48 8.82 9.49
N ASN A 16 -47.71 8.62 10.77
CA ASN A 16 -46.77 8.96 11.84
C ASN A 16 -45.75 7.85 12.13
N ALA A 17 -45.77 6.75 11.38
CA ALA A 17 -44.74 5.69 11.47
C ALA A 17 -43.34 6.24 11.18
N ILE A 18 -42.37 5.82 11.98
CA ILE A 18 -40.99 6.26 11.89
C ILE A 18 -40.12 5.09 11.41
N VAL A 19 -39.45 5.31 10.27
CA VAL A 19 -38.42 4.45 9.72
C VAL A 19 -37.13 5.24 9.61
N ASN A 20 -36.06 4.71 10.18
CA ASN A 20 -34.71 5.29 10.07
C ASN A 20 -33.81 4.41 9.24
N PHE A 21 -32.77 5.01 8.66
CA PHE A 21 -31.69 4.32 7.95
C PHE A 21 -30.37 4.51 8.71
N SER A 22 -29.47 3.52 8.64
CA SER A 22 -28.11 3.67 9.18
C SER A 22 -27.30 4.71 8.40
N THR A 23 -27.61 4.89 7.12
CA THR A 23 -27.11 5.95 6.25
C THR A 23 -28.17 6.29 5.20
N ASP A 24 -28.20 7.50 4.71
CA ASP A 24 -29.06 7.91 3.58
C ASP A 24 -28.40 7.69 2.23
N THR A 25 -27.08 7.41 2.21
CA THR A 25 -26.30 7.20 1.00
C THR A 25 -25.32 6.05 1.20
N VAL A 26 -25.31 5.10 0.28
CA VAL A 26 -24.29 4.05 0.15
C VAL A 26 -23.35 4.45 -0.98
N SER A 27 -22.12 4.81 -0.62
CA SER A 27 -21.11 5.25 -1.57
C SER A 27 -20.02 4.20 -1.73
N PHE A 28 -19.74 3.84 -2.97
CA PHE A 28 -18.59 3.03 -3.34
C PHE A 28 -17.52 3.94 -3.88
N ASP A 29 -16.28 3.71 -3.48
CA ASP A 29 -15.11 4.34 -4.06
C ASP A 29 -14.91 3.87 -5.51
N THR A 30 -13.74 4.11 -6.09
CA THR A 30 -13.45 3.69 -7.46
C THR A 30 -13.61 2.17 -7.62
N VAL A 31 -14.50 1.77 -8.51
CA VAL A 31 -14.77 0.38 -8.88
C VAL A 31 -14.33 0.18 -10.33
N PHE A 32 -13.37 -0.70 -10.54
CA PHE A 32 -12.93 -1.04 -11.89
C PHE A 32 -14.03 -1.81 -12.64
N VAL A 33 -14.16 -1.53 -13.93
CA VAL A 33 -15.10 -2.26 -14.80
C VAL A 33 -14.82 -3.77 -14.74
N THR A 34 -15.85 -4.59 -14.87
CA THR A 34 -15.78 -6.06 -14.90
C THR A 34 -15.34 -6.79 -13.62
N THR A 35 -14.81 -6.09 -12.59
CA THR A 35 -14.33 -6.76 -11.37
C THR A 35 -15.38 -6.86 -10.27
N GLY A 36 -16.43 -6.03 -10.30
CA GLY A 36 -17.39 -5.89 -9.21
C GLY A 36 -16.80 -5.18 -7.99
N SER A 37 -17.66 -4.69 -7.12
CA SER A 37 -17.27 -4.03 -5.87
C SER A 37 -17.27 -4.99 -4.69
N VAL A 38 -16.73 -4.52 -3.57
CA VAL A 38 -17.07 -5.06 -2.26
C VAL A 38 -18.55 -4.89 -1.99
N THR A 39 -19.08 -5.67 -1.06
CA THR A 39 -20.46 -5.54 -0.59
C THR A 39 -20.50 -4.58 0.58
N GLN A 40 -21.31 -3.54 0.48
CA GLN A 40 -21.65 -2.65 1.58
C GLN A 40 -23.04 -2.97 2.12
N SER A 41 -23.38 -2.48 3.30
CA SER A 41 -24.69 -2.71 3.88
C SER A 41 -25.32 -1.42 4.42
N VAL A 42 -26.62 -1.34 4.32
CA VAL A 42 -27.45 -0.34 4.99
C VAL A 42 -28.54 -1.03 5.79
N LYS A 43 -28.86 -0.49 6.97
CA LYS A 43 -29.93 -1.00 7.83
C LYS A 43 -31.14 -0.09 7.73
N ILE A 44 -32.32 -0.73 7.71
CA ILE A 44 -33.62 -0.08 7.90
C ILE A 44 -34.07 -0.41 9.31
N TYR A 45 -34.43 0.59 10.10
CA TYR A 45 -34.89 0.44 11.48
C TYR A 45 -36.39 0.76 11.61
N ASN A 46 -37.17 -0.14 12.22
CA ASN A 46 -38.49 0.17 12.72
C ASN A 46 -38.35 0.87 14.08
N ALA A 47 -38.41 2.20 14.11
CA ALA A 47 -38.30 2.99 15.34
C ALA A 47 -39.63 3.13 16.10
N ASN A 48 -40.63 2.30 15.80
CA ASN A 48 -41.94 2.32 16.46
C ASN A 48 -42.04 1.23 17.53
N ASN A 49 -42.93 1.41 18.47
CA ASN A 49 -43.30 0.41 19.48
C ASN A 49 -44.35 -0.61 18.99
N GLN A 50 -44.56 -0.65 17.69
CA GLN A 50 -45.53 -1.49 16.99
C GLN A 50 -44.88 -2.13 15.79
N GLU A 51 -45.43 -3.27 15.36
CA GLU A 51 -45.04 -3.90 14.12
C GLU A 51 -45.31 -2.98 12.92
N LEU A 52 -44.43 -2.98 11.92
CA LEU A 52 -44.52 -2.17 10.72
C LEU A 52 -44.42 -3.05 9.49
N ILE A 53 -45.23 -2.79 8.47
CA ILE A 53 -45.14 -3.43 7.18
C ILE A 53 -44.49 -2.45 6.19
N LEU A 54 -43.32 -2.82 5.65
CA LEU A 54 -42.76 -2.16 4.50
C LEU A 54 -43.43 -2.66 3.22
N GLN A 55 -44.25 -1.81 2.61
CA GLN A 55 -45.01 -2.19 1.41
C GLN A 55 -44.12 -2.52 0.21
N SER A 56 -42.99 -1.83 0.12
CA SER A 56 -42.00 -2.11 -0.94
C SER A 56 -40.63 -1.67 -0.52
N ILE A 57 -39.63 -2.52 -0.80
CA ILE A 57 -38.21 -2.19 -0.88
C ILE A 57 -37.81 -2.49 -2.31
N LYS A 58 -37.33 -1.50 -3.10
CA LYS A 58 -37.11 -1.65 -4.54
C LYS A 58 -35.88 -0.89 -5.02
N LEU A 59 -35.02 -1.54 -5.79
CA LEU A 59 -33.99 -0.91 -6.58
C LEU A 59 -34.62 -0.20 -7.79
N MET A 60 -34.46 1.12 -7.87
CA MET A 60 -35.21 1.93 -8.84
C MET A 60 -34.79 1.68 -10.30
N GLY A 61 -33.52 1.50 -10.60
CA GLY A 61 -33.02 1.15 -11.92
C GLY A 61 -33.34 -0.30 -12.35
N GLY A 62 -33.85 -1.13 -11.43
CA GLY A 62 -34.23 -2.52 -11.71
C GLY A 62 -33.09 -3.33 -12.30
N SER A 63 -33.38 -4.13 -13.35
CA SER A 63 -32.37 -4.99 -14.02
C SER A 63 -31.32 -4.22 -14.82
N GLN A 64 -31.55 -2.97 -15.13
CA GLN A 64 -30.58 -2.10 -15.83
C GLN A 64 -29.63 -1.39 -14.88
N SER A 65 -29.88 -1.43 -13.58
CA SER A 65 -28.99 -0.86 -12.57
C SER A 65 -27.61 -1.49 -12.62
N PRO A 66 -26.52 -0.72 -12.46
CA PRO A 66 -25.21 -1.29 -12.19
C PRO A 66 -25.13 -1.89 -10.78
N PHE A 67 -26.06 -1.51 -9.89
CA PHE A 67 -26.12 -2.03 -8.52
C PHE A 67 -26.86 -3.37 -8.45
N ARG A 68 -26.49 -4.17 -7.47
CA ARG A 68 -27.17 -5.40 -7.07
C ARG A 68 -27.48 -5.31 -5.60
N ILE A 69 -28.69 -5.74 -5.21
CA ILE A 69 -29.10 -5.72 -3.82
C ILE A 69 -29.50 -7.10 -3.34
N ASN A 70 -29.24 -7.37 -2.06
CA ASN A 70 -29.72 -8.52 -1.33
C ASN A 70 -30.49 -7.97 -0.12
N ILE A 71 -31.78 -8.28 -0.03
CA ILE A 71 -32.65 -7.80 1.02
C ILE A 71 -32.83 -8.95 2.00
N ASP A 72 -32.26 -8.82 3.20
CA ASP A 72 -32.36 -9.78 4.30
C ASP A 72 -32.11 -11.24 3.87
N GLY A 73 -31.01 -11.46 3.13
CA GLY A 73 -30.64 -12.77 2.61
C GLY A 73 -31.22 -13.14 1.23
N SER A 74 -32.18 -12.37 0.73
CA SER A 74 -32.83 -12.63 -0.56
C SER A 74 -32.22 -11.79 -1.69
N ASN A 75 -31.64 -12.43 -2.70
CA ASN A 75 -31.16 -11.78 -3.92
C ASN A 75 -32.35 -11.40 -4.80
N THR A 76 -32.87 -10.19 -4.62
CA THR A 76 -34.03 -9.70 -5.37
C THR A 76 -33.91 -8.20 -5.61
N LEU A 77 -34.48 -7.73 -6.73
CA LEU A 77 -34.53 -6.29 -7.04
C LEU A 77 -35.70 -5.58 -6.34
N GLN A 78 -36.66 -6.36 -5.80
CA GLN A 78 -37.79 -5.86 -5.06
C GLN A 78 -38.31 -6.90 -4.09
N GLN A 79 -38.66 -6.45 -2.90
CA GLN A 79 -39.39 -7.22 -1.88
C GLN A 79 -40.59 -6.41 -1.41
N SER A 80 -41.73 -7.08 -1.22
CA SER A 80 -42.98 -6.42 -0.83
C SER A 80 -43.54 -7.02 0.43
N ASN A 81 -44.27 -6.22 1.20
CA ASN A 81 -44.97 -6.61 2.43
C ASN A 81 -44.03 -7.27 3.45
N THR A 82 -42.87 -6.64 3.67
CA THR A 82 -41.92 -7.12 4.67
C THR A 82 -42.33 -6.63 6.04
N GLU A 83 -42.61 -7.57 6.93
CA GLU A 83 -42.95 -7.31 8.32
C GLU A 83 -41.70 -7.03 9.15
N MET A 84 -41.74 -6.04 10.01
CA MET A 84 -40.67 -5.68 10.95
C MET A 84 -41.26 -5.54 12.35
N ASP A 85 -40.74 -6.31 13.28
CA ASP A 85 -41.12 -6.22 14.70
C ASP A 85 -40.78 -4.84 15.30
N PRO A 86 -41.41 -4.45 16.43
CA PRO A 86 -41.07 -3.22 17.13
C PRO A 86 -39.59 -3.14 17.49
N GLY A 87 -38.91 -2.08 17.05
CA GLY A 87 -37.47 -1.86 17.32
C GLY A 87 -36.54 -2.74 16.53
N ASP A 88 -37.02 -3.54 15.59
CA ASP A 88 -36.19 -4.43 14.75
C ASP A 88 -35.50 -3.70 13.62
N SER A 89 -34.54 -4.38 12.99
CA SER A 89 -33.78 -3.87 11.84
C SER A 89 -33.62 -4.92 10.73
N LEU A 90 -33.70 -4.46 9.49
CA LEU A 90 -33.51 -5.25 8.28
C LEU A 90 -32.24 -4.77 7.55
N TYR A 91 -31.43 -5.72 7.07
CA TYR A 91 -30.24 -5.41 6.29
C TYR A 91 -30.50 -5.44 4.79
N ILE A 92 -29.99 -4.44 4.09
CA ILE A 92 -29.84 -4.47 2.64
C ILE A 92 -28.35 -4.47 2.34
N PHE A 93 -27.86 -5.53 1.70
CA PHE A 93 -26.50 -5.61 1.17
C PHE A 93 -26.52 -5.10 -0.26
N VAL A 94 -25.54 -4.25 -0.59
CA VAL A 94 -25.42 -3.60 -1.90
C VAL A 94 -24.04 -3.90 -2.47
N SER A 95 -23.99 -4.29 -3.74
CA SER A 95 -22.76 -4.37 -4.53
C SER A 95 -22.96 -3.67 -5.86
N VAL A 96 -21.88 -3.29 -6.53
CA VAL A 96 -21.92 -2.66 -7.85
C VAL A 96 -21.11 -3.47 -8.86
N TYR A 97 -21.62 -3.58 -10.07
CA TYR A 97 -20.94 -4.18 -11.21
C TYR A 97 -20.93 -3.19 -12.36
N VAL A 98 -19.73 -2.76 -12.73
CA VAL A 98 -19.51 -1.70 -13.70
C VAL A 98 -19.27 -2.30 -15.07
N ASN A 99 -20.09 -1.94 -16.05
CA ASN A 99 -19.85 -2.32 -17.45
C ASN A 99 -18.83 -1.38 -18.09
N PRO A 100 -17.93 -1.90 -18.96
CA PRO A 100 -17.03 -1.06 -19.76
C PRO A 100 -17.81 -0.02 -20.59
N ASN A 101 -17.22 1.17 -20.70
CA ASN A 101 -17.71 2.21 -21.60
C ASN A 101 -16.54 2.83 -22.38
N SER A 102 -16.80 3.81 -23.23
CA SER A 102 -15.77 4.49 -24.02
C SER A 102 -15.05 5.63 -23.31
N SER A 103 -15.35 5.87 -22.03
CA SER A 103 -14.73 6.93 -21.25
C SER A 103 -13.41 6.48 -20.65
N ASN A 104 -12.34 7.25 -20.84
CA ASN A 104 -11.05 7.02 -20.20
C ASN A 104 -10.96 7.63 -18.80
N LEU A 105 -11.92 8.48 -18.43
CA LEU A 105 -12.00 9.11 -17.10
C LEU A 105 -12.93 8.33 -16.20
N PRO A 106 -12.76 8.43 -14.86
CA PRO A 106 -13.75 7.93 -13.92
C PRO A 106 -15.13 8.52 -14.24
N PHE A 107 -16.17 7.68 -14.20
CA PHE A 107 -17.55 8.09 -14.45
C PHE A 107 -18.44 7.72 -13.26
N ILE A 108 -19.48 8.54 -13.02
CA ILE A 108 -20.36 8.38 -11.87
C ILE A 108 -21.52 7.47 -12.23
N LEU A 109 -21.79 6.50 -11.36
CA LEU A 109 -22.96 5.62 -11.41
C LEU A 109 -23.85 5.97 -10.22
N GLU A 110 -25.13 6.21 -10.49
CA GLU A 110 -26.12 6.57 -9.48
C GLU A 110 -27.38 5.74 -9.66
N ASP A 111 -28.00 5.39 -8.52
CA ASP A 111 -29.31 4.76 -8.41
C ASP A 111 -29.86 5.03 -6.99
N SER A 112 -31.01 4.44 -6.68
CA SER A 112 -31.58 4.54 -5.34
C SER A 112 -32.39 3.31 -4.99
N ILE A 113 -32.55 3.07 -3.69
CA ILE A 113 -33.45 2.08 -3.15
C ILE A 113 -34.67 2.81 -2.56
N LEU A 114 -35.85 2.57 -3.12
CA LEU A 114 -37.11 3.04 -2.57
C LEU A 114 -37.51 2.15 -1.40
N VAL A 115 -37.88 2.77 -0.28
CA VAL A 115 -38.54 2.14 0.87
C VAL A 115 -39.87 2.81 1.08
N SER A 116 -40.99 2.08 0.91
CA SER A 116 -42.33 2.61 1.07
C SER A 116 -43.08 1.93 2.24
N PHE A 117 -43.75 2.73 3.04
CA PHE A 117 -44.56 2.30 4.18
C PHE A 117 -45.65 3.35 4.49
N ASN A 118 -46.87 2.92 4.79
CA ASN A 118 -47.97 3.75 5.24
C ASN A 118 -48.19 5.02 4.37
N GLY A 119 -48.01 4.91 3.04
CA GLY A 119 -48.11 6.04 2.11
C GLY A 119 -46.90 6.97 2.08
N ILE A 120 -45.86 6.70 2.87
CA ILE A 120 -44.58 7.43 2.87
C ILE A 120 -43.60 6.73 1.95
N GLN A 121 -42.78 7.52 1.25
CA GLN A 121 -41.67 7.05 0.45
C GLN A 121 -40.35 7.68 0.92
N LYS A 122 -39.37 6.85 1.17
CA LYS A 122 -38.00 7.27 1.50
C LYS A 122 -37.02 6.62 0.52
N PHE A 123 -35.89 7.27 0.26
CA PHE A 123 -34.87 6.78 -0.66
C PHE A 123 -33.53 6.67 0.05
N ILE A 124 -32.84 5.57 -0.21
CA ILE A 124 -31.42 5.41 0.09
C ILE A 124 -30.69 5.61 -1.23
N GLN A 125 -29.79 6.61 -1.29
CA GLN A 125 -29.04 6.91 -2.50
C GLN A 125 -27.89 5.89 -2.66
N LEU A 126 -27.63 5.48 -3.92
CA LEU A 126 -26.51 4.62 -4.28
C LEU A 126 -25.60 5.40 -5.23
N ARG A 127 -24.32 5.44 -4.92
CA ARG A 127 -23.32 6.10 -5.76
C ARG A 127 -22.04 5.26 -5.87
N ALA A 128 -21.47 5.18 -7.07
CA ALA A 128 -20.18 4.57 -7.33
C ALA A 128 -19.40 5.33 -8.38
N TYR A 129 -18.07 5.26 -8.34
CA TYR A 129 -17.19 5.77 -9.37
C TYR A 129 -16.67 4.60 -10.19
N GLY A 130 -17.10 4.50 -11.45
CA GLY A 130 -16.61 3.49 -12.38
C GLY A 130 -15.36 3.96 -13.10
N GLN A 131 -14.39 3.06 -13.33
CA GLN A 131 -13.17 3.36 -14.06
C GLN A 131 -12.79 2.22 -15.00
N ASN A 132 -12.51 2.56 -16.27
CA ASN A 132 -11.90 1.63 -17.22
C ASN A 132 -10.43 1.36 -16.84
N ALA A 133 -9.94 0.18 -17.21
CA ALA A 133 -8.57 -0.24 -16.93
C ALA A 133 -8.07 -1.25 -17.98
N HIS A 134 -6.76 -1.43 -18.07
CA HIS A 134 -6.15 -2.57 -18.73
C HIS A 134 -6.14 -3.76 -17.75
N PHE A 135 -6.99 -4.77 -18.00
CA PHE A 135 -7.06 -5.95 -17.15
C PHE A 135 -6.07 -7.01 -17.62
N LEU A 136 -5.18 -7.41 -16.74
CA LEU A 136 -4.12 -8.38 -16.99
C LEU A 136 -4.34 -9.60 -16.10
N ASN A 137 -4.45 -10.76 -16.70
CA ASN A 137 -4.71 -12.02 -15.96
C ASN A 137 -3.69 -13.08 -16.36
N ASN A 138 -2.79 -13.44 -15.45
CA ASN A 138 -1.69 -14.38 -15.68
C ASN A 138 -0.92 -14.05 -16.97
N LEU A 139 -0.43 -12.81 -17.07
CA LEU A 139 0.24 -12.31 -18.26
C LEU A 139 1.72 -12.67 -18.29
N GLU A 140 2.16 -13.36 -19.33
CA GLU A 140 3.57 -13.52 -19.68
C GLU A 140 3.96 -12.44 -20.71
N ILE A 141 4.92 -11.59 -20.33
CA ILE A 141 5.52 -10.59 -21.23
C ILE A 141 6.74 -11.22 -21.89
N SER A 142 6.53 -11.78 -23.10
CA SER A 142 7.54 -12.49 -23.89
C SER A 142 8.17 -11.65 -24.99
N SER A 143 7.84 -10.37 -25.08
CA SER A 143 8.44 -9.39 -25.99
C SER A 143 8.55 -8.04 -25.31
N THR A 144 9.56 -7.24 -25.71
CA THR A 144 9.77 -5.90 -25.15
C THR A 144 8.50 -5.04 -25.30
N THR A 145 8.01 -4.56 -24.18
CA THR A 145 6.69 -3.94 -24.05
C THR A 145 6.78 -2.60 -23.33
N VAL A 146 5.92 -1.67 -23.70
CA VAL A 146 5.78 -0.37 -23.02
C VAL A 146 4.35 -0.20 -22.54
N TRP A 147 4.19 0.08 -21.25
CA TRP A 147 2.90 0.49 -20.69
C TRP A 147 2.77 2.01 -20.73
N GLN A 148 1.70 2.45 -21.36
CA GLN A 148 1.37 3.86 -21.55
C GLN A 148 0.55 4.39 -20.37
N ASN A 149 0.67 5.67 -20.07
CA ASN A 149 -0.15 6.33 -19.06
C ASN A 149 -1.49 6.82 -19.68
N ASP A 150 -2.30 5.89 -20.17
CA ASP A 150 -3.63 6.16 -20.71
C ASP A 150 -4.75 5.70 -19.77
N LEU A 151 -4.64 4.48 -19.26
CA LEU A 151 -5.54 3.87 -18.29
C LEU A 151 -4.72 3.16 -17.19
N PRO A 152 -5.27 2.99 -15.99
CA PRO A 152 -4.61 2.15 -14.99
C PRO A 152 -4.54 0.69 -15.45
N TYR A 153 -3.54 -0.02 -14.96
CA TYR A 153 -3.36 -1.45 -15.15
C TYR A 153 -3.86 -2.19 -13.90
N VAL A 154 -4.72 -3.18 -14.08
CA VAL A 154 -5.26 -4.02 -12.99
C VAL A 154 -4.83 -5.46 -13.21
N VAL A 155 -4.00 -5.97 -12.32
CA VAL A 155 -3.38 -7.30 -12.41
C VAL A 155 -4.16 -8.27 -11.53
N LEU A 156 -4.83 -9.23 -12.15
CA LEU A 156 -5.74 -10.15 -11.46
C LEU A 156 -5.12 -11.50 -11.10
N GLY A 157 -4.12 -11.98 -11.84
CA GLY A 157 -3.54 -13.31 -11.60
C GLY A 157 -2.02 -13.34 -11.56
N GLY A 158 -1.36 -12.20 -11.71
CA GLY A 158 0.09 -12.05 -11.74
C GLY A 158 0.65 -11.74 -13.11
N ILE A 159 1.91 -11.29 -13.12
CA ILE A 159 2.66 -10.94 -14.32
C ILE A 159 4.03 -11.59 -14.23
N GLN A 160 4.52 -12.10 -15.37
CA GLN A 160 5.90 -12.52 -15.53
C GLN A 160 6.54 -11.75 -16.68
N ILE A 161 7.70 -11.16 -16.46
CA ILE A 161 8.57 -10.61 -17.50
C ILE A 161 9.64 -11.66 -17.79
N ASP A 162 9.65 -12.19 -19.00
CA ASP A 162 10.55 -13.26 -19.39
C ASP A 162 12.02 -12.80 -19.48
N SER A 163 12.94 -13.76 -19.33
CA SER A 163 14.37 -13.49 -19.42
C SER A 163 14.73 -12.90 -20.79
N GLY A 164 15.55 -11.83 -20.77
CA GLY A 164 15.96 -11.12 -21.97
C GLY A 164 14.91 -10.16 -22.55
N VAL A 165 13.78 -10.02 -21.90
CA VAL A 165 12.69 -9.12 -22.29
C VAL A 165 12.64 -7.91 -21.36
N SER A 166 12.19 -6.77 -21.86
CA SER A 166 12.03 -5.55 -21.06
C SER A 166 10.58 -5.07 -21.01
N LEU A 167 10.11 -4.74 -19.82
CA LEU A 167 8.90 -3.95 -19.61
C LEU A 167 9.29 -2.54 -19.19
N THR A 168 8.85 -1.55 -19.95
CA THR A 168 8.96 -0.13 -19.58
C THR A 168 7.61 0.40 -19.16
N ILE A 169 7.52 0.97 -17.97
CA ILE A 169 6.30 1.61 -17.43
C ILE A 169 6.54 3.12 -17.45
N GLN A 170 5.68 3.86 -18.16
CA GLN A 170 5.81 5.31 -18.30
C GLN A 170 5.38 6.05 -17.02
N ASN A 171 5.83 7.29 -16.90
CA ASN A 171 5.48 8.17 -15.80
C ASN A 171 3.97 8.34 -15.64
N GLY A 172 3.51 8.38 -14.39
CA GLY A 172 2.11 8.53 -14.01
C GLY A 172 1.26 7.26 -14.15
N CYS A 173 1.81 6.16 -14.67
CA CYS A 173 1.10 4.89 -14.69
C CYS A 173 0.74 4.43 -13.28
N LYS A 174 -0.47 3.90 -13.13
CA LYS A 174 -0.96 3.27 -11.89
C LYS A 174 -1.16 1.79 -12.13
N VAL A 175 -0.52 0.96 -11.33
CA VAL A 175 -0.59 -0.50 -11.42
C VAL A 175 -1.18 -1.04 -10.12
N TYR A 176 -2.36 -1.62 -10.23
CA TYR A 176 -3.11 -2.19 -9.11
C TYR A 176 -3.06 -3.70 -9.16
N PHE A 177 -2.74 -4.32 -8.05
CA PHE A 177 -2.57 -5.77 -7.96
C PHE A 177 -3.65 -6.40 -7.09
N HIS A 178 -4.25 -7.47 -7.57
CA HIS A 178 -5.12 -8.30 -6.74
C HIS A 178 -4.30 -9.06 -5.68
N ALA A 179 -4.98 -9.49 -4.60
CA ALA A 179 -4.35 -10.06 -3.41
C ALA A 179 -3.41 -11.26 -3.67
N ASN A 180 -3.54 -11.96 -4.79
CA ASN A 180 -2.71 -13.10 -5.18
C ASN A 180 -1.89 -12.87 -6.46
N ALA A 181 -1.71 -11.63 -6.87
CA ALA A 181 -1.09 -11.26 -8.13
C ALA A 181 0.34 -10.72 -7.95
N PRO A 182 1.39 -11.54 -7.96
CA PRO A 182 2.79 -11.07 -7.93
C PRO A 182 3.23 -10.51 -9.28
N MET A 183 4.28 -9.67 -9.24
CA MET A 183 5.07 -9.33 -10.42
C MET A 183 6.41 -10.07 -10.38
N LEU A 184 6.61 -11.02 -11.29
CA LEU A 184 7.83 -11.81 -11.41
C LEU A 184 8.69 -11.24 -12.53
N VAL A 185 9.89 -10.78 -12.20
CA VAL A 185 10.83 -10.14 -13.14
C VAL A 185 12.02 -11.07 -13.38
N ASN A 186 12.01 -11.82 -14.48
CA ASN A 186 13.13 -12.61 -14.96
C ASN A 186 13.93 -11.88 -16.04
N GLY A 187 13.37 -10.84 -16.64
CA GLY A 187 13.98 -9.92 -17.59
C GLY A 187 14.38 -8.59 -16.96
N THR A 188 13.98 -7.49 -17.57
CA THR A 188 14.26 -6.11 -17.13
C THR A 188 12.99 -5.32 -16.90
N LEU A 189 12.84 -4.70 -15.74
CA LEU A 189 11.77 -3.77 -15.40
C LEU A 189 12.32 -2.34 -15.33
N LEU A 190 11.73 -1.45 -16.11
CA LEU A 190 12.03 -0.01 -16.13
C LEU A 190 10.77 0.78 -15.75
N ALA A 191 10.71 1.36 -14.57
CA ALA A 191 9.65 2.28 -14.18
C ALA A 191 10.21 3.71 -14.24
N ASN A 192 9.77 4.46 -15.25
CA ASN A 192 10.29 5.79 -15.56
C ASN A 192 9.35 6.89 -15.06
N GLY A 193 9.17 6.99 -13.75
CA GLY A 193 8.41 8.07 -13.13
C GLY A 193 9.10 9.43 -13.22
N LEU A 194 8.36 10.46 -12.86
CA LEU A 194 8.84 11.83 -12.64
C LEU A 194 8.33 12.27 -11.27
N ASP A 195 8.94 13.26 -10.67
CA ASP A 195 8.50 13.81 -9.39
C ASP A 195 7.00 14.15 -9.39
N SER A 196 6.54 14.92 -10.38
CA SER A 196 5.14 15.32 -10.56
C SER A 196 4.20 14.20 -11.04
N SER A 197 4.73 13.03 -11.45
CA SER A 197 3.97 11.91 -12.02
C SER A 197 4.67 10.58 -11.76
N ARG A 198 4.63 10.16 -10.49
CA ARG A 198 5.23 8.90 -10.03
C ARG A 198 4.53 7.69 -10.64
N VAL A 199 5.25 6.61 -10.79
CA VAL A 199 4.66 5.30 -11.11
C VAL A 199 4.19 4.68 -9.79
N LEU A 200 2.90 4.36 -9.71
CA LEU A 200 2.29 3.78 -8.49
C LEU A 200 2.11 2.26 -8.65
N PHE A 201 2.56 1.50 -7.64
CA PHE A 201 2.28 0.08 -7.47
C PHE A 201 1.60 -0.13 -6.12
N THR A 202 0.37 -0.67 -6.11
CA THR A 202 -0.40 -0.90 -4.87
C THR A 202 -1.46 -1.98 -5.07
N GLY A 203 -2.18 -2.35 -4.01
CA GLY A 203 -3.32 -3.26 -4.08
C GLY A 203 -4.52 -2.65 -4.82
N ASP A 204 -5.38 -3.50 -5.36
CA ASP A 204 -6.58 -3.12 -6.14
C ASP A 204 -7.80 -2.76 -5.28
N ARG A 205 -7.71 -2.92 -3.94
CA ARG A 205 -8.73 -2.51 -2.98
C ARG A 205 -8.57 -1.03 -2.66
N LEU A 206 -9.37 -0.19 -3.32
CA LEU A 206 -9.31 1.28 -3.18
C LEU A 206 -10.26 1.83 -2.11
N ASP A 207 -11.14 1.00 -1.59
CA ASP A 207 -12.12 1.34 -0.56
C ASP A 207 -11.50 1.42 0.85
N VAL A 208 -11.93 2.42 1.63
CA VAL A 208 -11.51 2.58 3.03
C VAL A 208 -12.16 1.50 3.91
N PRO A 209 -11.41 0.87 4.85
CA PRO A 209 -10.00 1.11 5.20
C PRO A 209 -8.98 0.27 4.41
N TYR A 210 -9.42 -0.57 3.48
CA TYR A 210 -8.60 -1.58 2.82
C TYR A 210 -7.52 -1.01 1.90
N ASN A 211 -7.72 0.20 1.38
CA ASN A 211 -6.73 0.92 0.56
C ASN A 211 -5.40 1.23 1.26
N SER A 212 -5.35 1.04 2.58
CA SER A 212 -4.15 1.25 3.40
C SER A 212 -3.70 0.01 4.17
N PHE A 213 -4.28 -1.17 3.86
CA PHE A 213 -3.87 -2.41 4.52
C PHE A 213 -2.54 -2.91 3.97
N PRO A 214 -1.54 -3.18 4.83
CA PRO A 214 -0.32 -3.88 4.42
C PRO A 214 -0.64 -5.32 4.03
N GLY A 215 0.13 -5.90 3.10
CA GLY A 215 -0.10 -7.27 2.61
C GLY A 215 -1.28 -7.40 1.65
N SER A 216 -1.72 -6.31 1.03
CA SER A 216 -2.84 -6.33 0.09
C SER A 216 -2.51 -7.01 -1.25
N TRP A 217 -1.24 -7.19 -1.57
CA TRP A 217 -0.71 -7.90 -2.74
C TRP A 217 0.69 -8.44 -2.46
N PRO A 218 1.20 -9.44 -3.24
CA PRO A 218 2.45 -10.11 -2.90
C PRO A 218 3.71 -9.25 -2.98
N GLY A 219 3.90 -8.48 -4.07
CA GLY A 219 5.09 -7.67 -4.32
C GLY A 219 5.74 -7.88 -5.67
N ILE A 220 6.96 -7.33 -5.86
CA ILE A 220 7.79 -7.41 -7.08
C ILE A 220 9.00 -8.28 -6.78
N TYR A 221 9.20 -9.34 -7.55
CA TYR A 221 10.24 -10.35 -7.35
C TYR A 221 11.20 -10.38 -8.52
N PHE A 222 12.44 -9.91 -8.30
CA PHE A 222 13.52 -9.94 -9.28
C PHE A 222 14.28 -11.27 -9.15
N GLY A 223 14.12 -12.14 -10.14
CA GLY A 223 14.69 -13.47 -10.17
C GLY A 223 16.17 -13.51 -10.57
N ASN A 224 16.75 -14.72 -10.62
CA ASN A 224 18.17 -14.90 -10.87
C ASN A 224 18.62 -14.33 -12.23
N SER A 225 17.82 -14.48 -13.27
CA SER A 225 18.12 -14.00 -14.63
C SER A 225 17.79 -12.53 -14.85
N SER A 226 17.13 -11.89 -13.90
CA SER A 226 16.80 -10.46 -13.98
C SER A 226 18.06 -9.58 -13.91
N LYS A 227 18.08 -8.49 -14.67
CA LYS A 227 19.20 -7.54 -14.70
C LYS A 227 18.78 -6.16 -15.15
N ASP A 228 19.66 -5.18 -14.89
CA ASP A 228 19.54 -3.79 -15.35
C ASP A 228 18.17 -3.16 -15.02
N ASN A 229 17.60 -3.51 -13.86
CA ASN A 229 16.32 -2.99 -13.45
C ASN A 229 16.47 -1.58 -12.87
N VAL A 230 15.58 -0.69 -13.26
CA VAL A 230 15.55 0.69 -12.76
C VAL A 230 14.13 1.08 -12.37
N LEU A 231 13.96 1.47 -11.12
CA LEU A 231 12.74 2.12 -10.66
C LEU A 231 13.10 3.58 -10.32
N GLY A 232 12.56 4.51 -11.07
CA GLY A 232 12.74 5.96 -10.86
C GLY A 232 11.43 6.62 -10.53
N PHE A 233 11.38 7.41 -9.47
CA PHE A 233 10.16 8.06 -8.97
C PHE A 233 8.98 7.09 -8.91
N ALA A 234 9.22 5.91 -8.35
CA ALA A 234 8.18 4.91 -8.12
C ALA A 234 7.69 4.97 -6.66
N GLU A 235 6.39 4.82 -6.49
CA GLU A 235 5.76 4.64 -5.19
C GLU A 235 5.21 3.23 -5.11
N ILE A 236 5.69 2.43 -4.16
CA ILE A 236 5.36 1.01 -4.01
C ILE A 236 4.89 0.79 -2.58
N GLN A 237 3.61 0.43 -2.42
CA GLN A 237 3.02 0.42 -1.10
C GLN A 237 2.05 -0.74 -0.88
N ASN A 238 1.82 -1.05 0.39
CA ASN A 238 0.81 -2.01 0.86
C ASN A 238 1.04 -3.46 0.41
N ALA A 239 2.24 -3.82 -0.03
CA ALA A 239 2.57 -5.19 -0.40
C ALA A 239 2.84 -6.08 0.83
N ASP A 240 2.93 -7.39 0.62
CA ASP A 240 3.47 -8.30 1.63
C ASP A 240 5.01 -8.19 1.67
N GLN A 241 5.68 -8.54 0.59
CA GLN A 241 7.12 -8.34 0.38
C GLN A 241 7.29 -7.38 -0.79
N THR A 242 7.46 -6.08 -0.52
CA THR A 242 7.36 -5.07 -1.58
C THR A 242 8.34 -5.30 -2.72
N ILE A 243 9.63 -5.48 -2.39
CA ILE A 243 10.68 -5.79 -3.37
C ILE A 243 11.53 -6.94 -2.82
N VAL A 244 11.65 -7.99 -3.62
CA VAL A 244 12.57 -9.12 -3.36
C VAL A 244 13.54 -9.24 -4.52
N VAL A 245 14.86 -9.24 -4.23
CA VAL A 245 15.91 -9.35 -5.24
C VAL A 245 16.78 -10.57 -4.93
N THR A 246 16.88 -11.50 -5.88
CA THR A 246 17.64 -12.75 -5.68
C THR A 246 18.71 -12.97 -6.75
N GLY A 247 19.80 -13.63 -6.36
CA GLY A 247 20.88 -14.07 -7.22
C GLY A 247 21.87 -12.97 -7.62
N LEU A 248 23.05 -13.38 -7.95
CA LEU A 248 24.16 -12.49 -8.32
C LEU A 248 23.82 -11.59 -9.52
N PRO A 249 24.38 -10.38 -9.59
CA PRO A 249 24.27 -9.53 -10.78
C PRO A 249 24.93 -10.21 -11.99
N ALA A 250 24.40 -9.94 -13.18
CA ALA A 250 24.92 -10.52 -14.42
C ALA A 250 26.25 -9.88 -14.89
N ASP A 251 26.50 -8.65 -14.44
CA ASP A 251 27.67 -7.85 -14.78
C ASP A 251 28.05 -6.89 -13.65
N ALA A 252 28.77 -5.82 -13.92
CA ALA A 252 29.21 -4.85 -12.92
C ALA A 252 28.11 -3.87 -12.50
N ASN A 253 26.96 -3.84 -13.21
CA ASN A 253 25.84 -2.98 -12.84
C ASN A 253 25.04 -3.56 -11.67
N PRO A 254 24.43 -2.73 -10.84
CA PRO A 254 23.46 -3.22 -9.87
C PRO A 254 22.31 -3.97 -10.57
N LYS A 255 21.90 -5.11 -10.01
CA LYS A 255 20.72 -5.82 -10.52
C LYS A 255 19.46 -4.95 -10.43
N LEU A 256 19.37 -4.11 -9.39
CA LEU A 256 18.28 -3.16 -9.20
C LEU A 256 18.84 -1.79 -8.79
N SER A 257 18.41 -0.75 -9.49
CA SER A 257 18.62 0.66 -9.12
C SER A 257 17.29 1.29 -8.72
N LEU A 258 17.26 1.89 -7.52
CA LEU A 258 16.14 2.64 -6.97
C LEU A 258 16.52 4.12 -6.91
N ASN A 259 15.81 4.96 -7.63
CA ASN A 259 16.09 6.40 -7.68
C ASN A 259 14.82 7.16 -7.31
N ASP A 260 14.87 7.97 -6.25
CA ASP A 260 13.76 8.82 -5.84
C ASP A 260 12.45 8.02 -5.59
N CYS A 261 12.59 6.83 -4.98
CA CYS A 261 11.49 5.90 -4.73
C CYS A 261 10.94 5.99 -3.31
N ILE A 262 9.64 5.73 -3.17
CA ILE A 262 8.96 5.57 -1.89
C ILE A 262 8.50 4.11 -1.76
N ILE A 263 8.97 3.42 -0.73
CA ILE A 263 8.55 2.07 -0.37
C ILE A 263 7.93 2.16 1.02
N ASN A 264 6.66 1.83 1.13
CA ASN A 264 5.93 2.08 2.38
C ASN A 264 4.92 0.99 2.69
N ASN A 265 4.71 0.75 4.02
CA ASN A 265 3.62 -0.05 4.56
C ASN A 265 3.59 -1.49 4.04
N ALA A 266 4.75 -2.14 3.97
CA ALA A 266 4.86 -3.56 3.64
C ALA A 266 4.59 -4.44 4.87
N TYR A 267 3.79 -5.51 4.71
CA TYR A 267 3.46 -6.39 5.83
C TYR A 267 4.69 -7.12 6.36
N THR A 268 5.46 -7.77 5.48
CA THR A 268 6.65 -8.55 5.84
C THR A 268 7.93 -7.75 5.64
N SER A 269 8.19 -7.21 4.42
CA SER A 269 9.42 -6.48 4.14
C SER A 269 9.30 -5.44 3.03
N GLY A 270 9.96 -4.29 3.19
CA GLY A 270 10.08 -3.26 2.17
C GLY A 270 11.04 -3.66 1.06
N LEU A 271 12.28 -3.98 1.42
CA LEU A 271 13.33 -4.44 0.50
C LEU A 271 14.05 -5.66 1.11
N SER A 272 13.94 -6.80 0.46
CA SER A 272 14.64 -8.04 0.82
C SER A 272 15.59 -8.45 -0.28
N VAL A 273 16.88 -8.58 0.00
CA VAL A 273 17.91 -8.88 -0.99
C VAL A 273 18.75 -10.07 -0.55
N ILE A 274 18.82 -11.09 -1.41
CA ILE A 274 19.54 -12.33 -1.14
C ILE A 274 20.63 -12.52 -2.21
N GLN A 275 21.89 -12.42 -1.80
CA GLN A 275 23.08 -12.61 -2.65
C GLN A 275 22.99 -11.85 -3.98
N SER A 276 22.79 -10.53 -3.90
CA SER A 276 22.56 -9.72 -5.09
C SER A 276 23.23 -8.35 -5.00
N SER A 277 22.82 -7.40 -5.85
CA SER A 277 23.32 -6.02 -5.82
C SER A 277 22.18 -5.03 -5.98
N VAL A 278 22.20 -4.00 -5.15
CA VAL A 278 21.22 -2.91 -5.18
C VAL A 278 21.92 -1.58 -4.98
N SER A 279 21.55 -0.59 -5.82
CA SER A 279 21.86 0.81 -5.61
C SER A 279 20.58 1.59 -5.34
N ALA A 280 20.55 2.39 -4.28
CA ALA A 280 19.42 3.24 -3.93
C ALA A 280 19.90 4.66 -3.67
N GLN A 281 19.21 5.65 -4.22
CA GLN A 281 19.46 7.06 -3.94
C GLN A 281 18.15 7.83 -3.73
N ASN A 282 18.18 8.78 -2.79
CA ASN A 282 17.01 9.59 -2.41
C ASN A 282 15.75 8.78 -2.13
N CYS A 283 15.85 7.60 -1.52
CA CYS A 283 14.71 6.73 -1.28
C CYS A 283 14.19 6.86 0.14
N LEU A 284 12.86 6.85 0.26
CA LEU A 284 12.16 6.65 1.53
C LEU A 284 11.70 5.19 1.62
N ILE A 285 12.16 4.47 2.64
CA ILE A 285 11.70 3.11 2.96
C ILE A 285 11.14 3.13 4.37
N SER A 286 9.81 3.03 4.51
CA SER A 286 9.17 3.35 5.78
C SER A 286 8.04 2.40 6.18
N ASN A 287 7.88 2.26 7.49
CA ASN A 287 6.74 1.58 8.14
C ASN A 287 6.47 0.18 7.59
N CYS A 288 7.50 -0.62 7.41
CA CYS A 288 7.40 -2.02 6.99
C CYS A 288 7.62 -2.96 8.19
N GLY A 289 7.19 -4.20 8.09
CA GLY A 289 7.50 -5.24 9.08
C GLY A 289 9.00 -5.36 9.30
N ASN A 290 9.79 -5.44 8.22
CA ASN A 290 11.23 -5.17 8.13
C ASN A 290 11.44 -4.17 7.00
N ASN A 291 12.18 -3.08 7.21
CA ASN A 291 12.34 -2.11 6.12
C ASN A 291 13.34 -2.63 5.08
N ILE A 292 14.55 -3.01 5.50
CA ILE A 292 15.60 -3.55 4.63
C ILE A 292 16.22 -4.79 5.26
N ILE A 293 16.30 -5.87 4.46
CA ILE A 293 17.01 -7.12 4.80
C ILE A 293 18.02 -7.41 3.70
N LEU A 294 19.32 -7.42 4.04
CA LEU A 294 20.41 -7.78 3.16
C LEU A 294 21.04 -9.09 3.65
N GLN A 295 20.90 -10.17 2.89
CA GLN A 295 21.30 -11.51 3.32
C GLN A 295 22.21 -12.21 2.30
N TYR A 296 23.06 -13.09 2.83
CA TYR A 296 23.90 -14.00 2.05
C TYR A 296 24.84 -13.28 1.07
N GLY A 297 25.50 -12.22 1.56
CA GLY A 297 26.48 -11.48 0.76
C GLY A 297 25.86 -10.50 -0.24
N GLY A 298 26.68 -9.99 -1.17
CA GLY A 298 26.28 -9.06 -2.19
C GLY A 298 26.94 -7.70 -2.12
N SER A 299 26.52 -6.78 -3.01
CA SER A 299 27.09 -5.43 -3.12
C SER A 299 26.00 -4.35 -3.10
N TYR A 300 26.09 -3.42 -2.16
CA TYR A 300 25.03 -2.48 -1.86
C TYR A 300 25.52 -1.05 -1.73
N SER A 301 24.78 -0.10 -2.28
CA SER A 301 25.03 1.34 -2.15
C SER A 301 23.75 2.08 -1.88
N PHE A 302 23.69 2.79 -0.74
CA PHE A 302 22.56 3.64 -0.38
C PHE A 302 23.05 5.05 -0.14
N ILE A 303 22.48 6.01 -0.83
CA ILE A 303 22.89 7.43 -0.77
C ILE A 303 21.67 8.29 -0.50
N ASN A 304 21.74 9.17 0.49
CA ASN A 304 20.67 10.10 0.84
C ASN A 304 19.32 9.38 1.04
N CYS A 305 19.29 8.26 1.75
CA CYS A 305 18.07 7.50 2.00
C CYS A 305 17.57 7.69 3.43
N THR A 306 16.26 7.76 3.61
CA THR A 306 15.59 7.67 4.92
C THR A 306 14.95 6.31 5.08
N VAL A 307 15.38 5.57 6.09
CA VAL A 307 14.85 4.26 6.45
C VAL A 307 14.30 4.37 7.86
N ALA A 308 12.96 4.43 7.98
CA ALA A 308 12.34 4.72 9.25
C ALA A 308 11.07 3.89 9.49
N SER A 309 10.83 3.50 10.74
CA SER A 309 9.64 2.74 11.10
C SER A 309 9.02 3.20 12.42
N TYR A 310 7.72 3.39 12.39
CA TYR A 310 6.90 3.74 13.54
C TYR A 310 5.68 2.82 13.60
N SER A 311 5.31 2.41 14.80
CA SER A 311 4.09 1.63 14.99
C SER A 311 2.87 2.40 14.53
N ASN A 312 2.00 1.72 13.78
CA ASN A 312 0.70 2.24 13.36
C ASN A 312 -0.41 1.25 13.74
N ILE A 313 -1.64 1.50 13.29
CA ILE A 313 -2.80 0.66 13.63
C ILE A 313 -2.73 -0.76 13.02
N TYR A 314 -1.87 -1.00 12.02
CA TYR A 314 -1.74 -2.26 11.31
C TYR A 314 -0.43 -2.99 11.63
N LEU A 315 0.65 -2.23 11.80
CA LEU A 315 2.01 -2.77 11.98
C LEU A 315 2.64 -2.19 13.24
N SER A 316 3.16 -3.08 14.08
CA SER A 316 4.00 -2.70 15.21
C SER A 316 5.46 -2.68 14.80
N HIS A 317 6.21 -1.67 15.22
CA HIS A 317 7.65 -1.59 15.02
C HIS A 317 8.37 -2.52 16.01
N ASN A 318 8.68 -3.73 15.57
CA ASN A 318 9.28 -4.78 16.40
C ASN A 318 10.64 -5.27 15.87
N ASN A 319 11.03 -4.85 14.66
CA ASN A 319 12.26 -5.27 14.00
C ASN A 319 13.14 -4.06 13.69
N PRO A 320 14.49 -4.22 13.65
CA PRO A 320 15.39 -3.18 13.13
C PRO A 320 15.00 -2.73 11.73
N VAL A 321 15.23 -1.45 11.40
CA VAL A 321 14.95 -0.95 10.05
C VAL A 321 15.97 -1.44 9.01
N LEU A 322 17.14 -1.93 9.46
CA LEU A 322 18.16 -2.52 8.58
C LEU A 322 18.79 -3.74 9.25
N GLU A 323 18.67 -4.88 8.59
CA GLU A 323 19.33 -6.12 8.93
C GLU A 323 20.35 -6.52 7.87
N ILE A 324 21.59 -6.83 8.27
CA ILE A 324 22.69 -7.18 7.37
C ILE A 324 23.32 -8.51 7.82
N SER A 325 23.38 -9.50 6.93
CA SER A 325 24.03 -10.80 7.22
C SER A 325 24.76 -11.34 6.00
N ASN A 326 26.00 -11.79 6.17
CA ASN A 326 26.71 -12.52 5.13
C ASN A 326 26.34 -14.00 5.05
N SER A 327 25.45 -14.48 5.93
CA SER A 327 24.93 -15.85 5.95
C SER A 327 23.48 -15.92 5.47
N PHE A 328 23.11 -17.07 4.93
CA PHE A 328 21.74 -17.32 4.48
C PHE A 328 20.82 -17.79 5.62
N ASP A 329 21.37 -18.54 6.57
CA ASP A 329 20.62 -19.15 7.65
C ASP A 329 21.28 -18.91 9.02
N SER A 330 20.54 -19.20 10.08
CA SER A 330 21.03 -19.10 11.47
C SER A 330 22.13 -20.11 11.83
N VAL A 331 22.34 -21.14 11.01
CA VAL A 331 23.37 -22.16 11.21
C VAL A 331 24.70 -21.76 10.57
N ALA A 332 24.67 -20.70 9.76
CA ALA A 332 25.85 -20.08 9.12
C ALA A 332 26.71 -21.05 8.28
N THR A 333 26.07 -22.02 7.66
CA THR A 333 26.74 -22.99 6.78
C THR A 333 27.00 -22.41 5.40
N LEU A 334 26.17 -21.47 4.96
CA LEU A 334 26.28 -20.78 3.67
C LEU A 334 26.59 -19.31 3.91
N THR A 335 27.82 -18.90 3.55
CA THR A 335 28.28 -17.52 3.67
C THR A 335 28.85 -17.02 2.36
N ALA A 336 28.74 -15.71 2.11
CA ALA A 336 29.28 -15.08 0.90
C ALA A 336 29.86 -13.69 1.22
N ASP A 337 30.70 -13.18 0.30
CA ASP A 337 31.28 -11.85 0.40
C ASP A 337 30.21 -10.78 0.39
N MET A 338 30.32 -9.81 1.32
CA MET A 338 29.38 -8.71 1.47
C MET A 338 30.09 -7.37 1.52
N SER A 339 29.61 -6.44 0.70
CA SER A 339 30.04 -5.04 0.71
C SER A 339 28.82 -4.13 0.70
N ALA A 340 28.73 -3.21 1.66
CA ALA A 340 27.64 -2.22 1.71
C ALA A 340 28.17 -0.85 2.11
N ASN A 341 27.74 0.18 1.41
CA ASN A 341 28.07 1.56 1.68
C ASN A 341 26.78 2.38 1.84
N PHE A 342 26.65 3.06 2.97
CA PHE A 342 25.54 3.94 3.31
C PHE A 342 26.08 5.36 3.53
N THR A 343 25.68 6.30 2.69
CA THR A 343 26.13 7.69 2.77
C THR A 343 24.97 8.64 2.92
N ASN A 344 25.04 9.57 3.88
CA ASN A 344 23.99 10.55 4.21
C ASN A 344 22.63 9.89 4.54
N CYS A 345 22.62 8.69 5.09
CA CYS A 345 21.37 7.98 5.37
C CYS A 345 20.90 8.18 6.81
N ILE A 346 19.58 8.16 7.00
CA ILE A 346 18.92 8.14 8.31
C ILE A 346 18.35 6.75 8.56
N PHE A 347 18.71 6.11 9.69
CA PHE A 347 18.14 4.84 10.16
C PHE A 347 17.49 5.06 11.52
N TRP A 348 16.16 5.14 11.56
CA TRP A 348 15.45 5.55 12.76
C TRP A 348 14.14 4.83 12.94
N GLY A 349 13.70 4.69 14.19
CA GLY A 349 12.41 4.10 14.51
C GLY A 349 11.87 4.56 15.85
N SER A 350 10.60 4.26 16.12
CA SER A 350 9.96 4.59 17.39
C SER A 350 10.67 3.90 18.56
N THR A 351 10.70 4.57 19.71
CA THR A 351 11.13 3.95 20.96
C THR A 351 10.16 2.84 21.35
N GLY A 352 10.67 1.68 21.73
CA GLY A 352 9.83 0.53 22.07
C GLY A 352 10.64 -0.76 22.13
N SER A 353 10.23 -1.77 21.38
CA SER A 353 10.85 -3.09 21.36
C SER A 353 12.24 -3.12 20.72
N VAL A 354 12.53 -2.17 19.80
CA VAL A 354 13.80 -2.12 19.07
C VAL A 354 14.79 -1.20 19.76
N THR A 355 15.96 -1.73 20.09
CA THR A 355 17.05 -0.99 20.75
C THR A 355 18.07 -0.47 19.73
N ASN A 356 18.36 -1.26 18.70
CA ASN A 356 19.26 -0.94 17.60
C ASN A 356 18.53 -1.03 16.28
N GLU A 357 18.46 0.06 15.54
CA GLU A 357 17.78 0.11 14.25
C GLU A 357 18.62 -0.47 13.10
N VAL A 358 19.90 -0.68 13.35
CA VAL A 358 20.82 -1.36 12.44
C VAL A 358 21.47 -2.50 13.20
N VAL A 359 21.35 -3.70 12.63
CA VAL A 359 22.01 -4.91 13.16
C VAL A 359 22.79 -5.58 12.04
N SER A 360 23.93 -6.17 12.40
CA SER A 360 24.73 -6.95 11.47
C SER A 360 25.20 -8.27 12.08
N SER A 361 25.32 -9.28 11.23
CA SER A 361 25.87 -10.60 11.55
C SER A 361 26.93 -10.99 10.52
N ASN A 362 28.15 -11.20 10.99
CA ASN A 362 29.28 -11.66 10.17
C ASN A 362 29.71 -13.04 10.63
N THR A 363 29.70 -14.01 9.73
CA THR A 363 30.05 -15.40 10.02
C THR A 363 31.03 -15.92 9.00
N GLY A 364 31.95 -16.77 9.47
CA GLY A 364 32.99 -17.34 8.59
C GLY A 364 34.13 -16.37 8.27
N SER A 365 34.81 -16.60 7.14
CA SER A 365 35.99 -15.85 6.71
C SER A 365 35.78 -15.03 5.42
N ASN A 366 34.54 -14.93 4.96
CA ASN A 366 34.22 -14.12 3.78
C ASN A 366 34.45 -12.63 4.05
N LEU A 367 34.66 -11.87 2.97
CA LEU A 367 34.74 -10.42 3.08
C LEU A 367 33.43 -9.85 3.67
N PHE A 368 33.59 -9.00 4.67
CA PHE A 368 32.49 -8.29 5.29
C PHE A 368 32.90 -6.82 5.47
N ASN A 369 32.62 -5.99 4.44
CA ASN A 369 32.99 -4.59 4.40
C ASN A 369 31.74 -3.71 4.41
N ILE A 370 31.33 -3.26 5.60
CA ILE A 370 30.14 -2.45 5.81
C ILE A 370 30.54 -1.06 6.31
N GLN A 371 30.16 -0.02 5.60
CA GLN A 371 30.52 1.36 5.90
C GLN A 371 29.30 2.27 5.98
N PHE A 372 29.23 3.07 7.03
CA PHE A 372 28.25 4.13 7.22
C PHE A 372 28.97 5.47 7.29
N ASN A 373 28.68 6.36 6.33
CA ASN A 373 29.37 7.63 6.16
C ASN A 373 28.38 8.80 6.26
N HIS A 374 28.62 9.71 7.21
CA HIS A 374 27.81 10.94 7.38
C HIS A 374 26.32 10.62 7.43
N GLY A 375 25.89 9.81 8.39
CA GLY A 375 24.48 9.47 8.59
C GLY A 375 24.02 9.75 10.01
N LEU A 376 22.76 9.45 10.25
CA LEU A 376 22.14 9.51 11.56
C LEU A 376 21.44 8.18 11.83
N TRP A 377 21.67 7.58 12.98
CA TRP A 377 21.04 6.33 13.33
C TRP A 377 20.71 6.20 14.84
N ARG A 378 19.81 5.29 15.15
CA ARG A 378 19.54 4.90 16.53
C ARG A 378 20.15 3.51 16.82
N VAL A 379 21.41 3.53 17.27
CA VAL A 379 22.19 2.32 17.56
C VAL A 379 22.95 2.53 18.88
N GLN A 380 22.74 1.70 19.87
CA GLN A 380 23.44 1.82 21.16
C GLN A 380 24.90 1.40 21.06
N ASN A 381 25.18 0.32 20.31
CA ASN A 381 26.53 -0.17 20.09
C ASN A 381 26.74 -0.40 18.60
N ILE A 382 27.84 0.11 18.05
CA ILE A 382 28.19 -0.12 16.64
C ILE A 382 28.25 -1.62 16.40
N PRO A 383 27.50 -2.16 15.41
CA PRO A 383 27.49 -3.58 15.12
C PRO A 383 28.87 -4.11 14.75
N ALA A 384 29.15 -5.38 15.05
CA ALA A 384 30.45 -5.99 14.76
C ALA A 384 30.74 -6.01 13.25
N GLY A 385 31.99 -5.68 12.89
CA GLY A 385 32.43 -5.64 11.49
C GLY A 385 31.95 -4.44 10.68
N VAL A 386 31.39 -3.44 11.35
CA VAL A 386 30.88 -2.21 10.73
C VAL A 386 31.80 -1.03 11.02
N SER A 387 32.10 -0.22 10.02
CA SER A 387 32.76 1.09 10.14
C SER A 387 31.72 2.21 10.06
N SER A 388 31.76 3.17 10.99
CA SER A 388 30.79 4.25 11.02
C SER A 388 31.36 5.55 11.57
N ASN A 389 30.95 6.66 10.97
CA ASN A 389 31.09 8.01 11.51
C ASN A 389 29.72 8.72 11.67
N ASN A 390 28.63 7.95 11.77
CA ASN A 390 27.29 8.46 11.92
C ASN A 390 27.06 9.18 13.27
N MET A 391 26.17 10.17 13.27
CA MET A 391 25.56 10.68 14.49
C MET A 391 24.67 9.62 15.13
N ASN A 392 24.76 9.48 16.44
CA ASN A 392 24.10 8.40 17.15
C ASN A 392 23.13 8.91 18.23
N ILE A 393 21.96 8.26 18.30
CA ILE A 393 20.93 8.44 19.32
C ILE A 393 20.48 9.93 19.47
N THR A 394 20.53 10.67 18.39
CA THR A 394 19.98 12.03 18.32
C THR A 394 18.75 12.01 17.44
N ASP A 395 17.60 12.42 17.97
CA ASP A 395 16.32 12.37 17.25
C ASP A 395 16.40 13.22 15.96
N PRO A 396 16.06 12.65 14.80
CA PRO A 396 16.05 13.38 13.53
C PRO A 396 14.99 14.48 13.47
N LEU A 397 14.05 14.54 14.41
CA LEU A 397 12.94 15.50 14.45
C LEU A 397 12.14 15.51 13.13
N PHE A 398 11.53 14.39 12.81
CA PHE A 398 10.61 14.31 11.67
C PHE A 398 9.37 15.20 11.90
N ASP A 399 8.83 15.77 10.83
CA ASP A 399 7.78 16.81 10.89
C ASP A 399 6.48 16.32 11.53
N SER A 400 5.99 15.13 11.11
CA SER A 400 4.77 14.56 11.68
C SER A 400 4.85 13.05 11.85
N LEU A 401 4.60 12.61 13.07
CA LEU A 401 4.59 11.20 13.47
C LEU A 401 3.21 10.81 14.01
N ASN A 402 2.15 11.34 13.43
CA ASN A 402 0.79 11.05 13.86
C ASN A 402 0.40 9.61 13.46
N ASN A 403 0.28 8.73 14.44
CA ASN A 403 -0.07 7.33 14.26
C ASN A 403 -1.55 7.06 13.89
N VAL A 404 -2.39 8.08 13.83
CA VAL A 404 -3.81 7.97 13.43
C VAL A 404 -3.97 7.93 11.91
N ALA A 405 -3.02 8.51 11.17
CA ALA A 405 -2.96 8.44 9.72
C ALA A 405 -1.95 7.37 9.27
N PRO A 406 -2.21 6.60 8.19
CA PRO A 406 -1.23 5.64 7.66
C PRO A 406 0.03 6.31 7.10
N TYR A 407 0.06 7.63 7.00
CA TYR A 407 1.14 8.40 6.41
C TYR A 407 1.82 9.27 7.46
N TYR A 408 3.10 9.00 7.69
CA TYR A 408 3.99 9.84 8.45
C TYR A 408 4.69 10.81 7.50
N ASN A 409 4.95 12.03 7.98
CA ASN A 409 5.77 12.99 7.26
C ASN A 409 7.21 12.91 7.77
N PHE A 410 8.11 12.37 6.96
CA PHE A 410 9.53 12.18 7.28
C PHE A 410 10.42 13.35 6.85
N HIS A 411 9.86 14.51 6.52
CA HIS A 411 10.62 15.75 6.38
C HIS A 411 11.20 16.17 7.73
N LEU A 412 12.27 16.96 7.68
CA LEU A 412 12.96 17.43 8.88
C LEU A 412 12.32 18.72 9.42
N GLN A 413 12.08 18.77 10.72
CA GLN A 413 11.70 20.03 11.38
C GLN A 413 12.90 20.95 11.53
N THR A 414 12.63 22.27 11.61
CA THR A 414 13.65 23.27 12.00
C THR A 414 14.32 22.87 13.32
N GLY A 415 15.66 22.83 13.31
CA GLY A 415 16.46 22.38 14.46
C GLY A 415 16.80 20.91 14.44
N SER A 416 16.41 20.16 13.41
CA SER A 416 16.86 18.78 13.23
C SER A 416 18.39 18.71 13.15
N PRO A 417 19.03 17.75 13.85
CA PRO A 417 20.47 17.52 13.76
C PRO A 417 20.93 17.02 12.40
N ALA A 418 20.01 16.59 11.55
CA ALA A 418 20.29 16.11 10.20
C ALA A 418 20.48 17.24 9.18
N ILE A 419 20.10 18.47 9.53
CA ILE A 419 20.17 19.62 8.62
C ILE A 419 21.65 20.08 8.45
N GLY A 420 22.12 20.20 7.21
CA GLY A 420 23.41 20.69 6.83
C GLY A 420 24.61 19.84 7.28
N THR A 421 24.40 18.60 7.68
CA THR A 421 25.45 17.74 8.26
C THR A 421 25.91 16.61 7.31
N GLY A 422 25.27 16.47 6.17
CA GLY A 422 25.67 15.56 5.11
C GLY A 422 26.81 16.12 4.23
N ILE A 423 27.30 15.28 3.35
CA ILE A 423 28.26 15.65 2.30
C ILE A 423 27.59 15.69 0.94
N TYR A 424 28.01 16.59 0.06
CA TYR A 424 27.48 16.60 -1.29
C TYR A 424 27.97 15.38 -2.09
N THR A 425 27.04 14.55 -2.51
CA THR A 425 27.30 13.26 -3.16
C THR A 425 27.23 13.34 -4.70
N GLY A 426 27.03 14.52 -5.27
CA GLY A 426 26.82 14.70 -6.71
C GLY A 426 25.35 14.57 -7.14
N ILE A 427 24.45 14.27 -6.23
CA ILE A 427 23.00 14.20 -6.47
C ILE A 427 22.43 15.60 -6.24
N PRO A 428 21.87 16.28 -7.28
CA PRO A 428 21.58 17.71 -7.19
C PRO A 428 20.26 18.05 -6.50
N ILE A 429 19.32 17.10 -6.45
CA ILE A 429 17.97 17.29 -5.90
C ILE A 429 17.63 16.20 -4.88
N ASP A 430 16.68 16.47 -4.03
CA ASP A 430 16.10 15.53 -3.07
C ASP A 430 14.90 14.77 -3.65
N LEU A 431 14.20 14.00 -2.82
CA LEU A 431 13.04 13.19 -3.21
C LEU A 431 11.84 14.04 -3.68
N ASP A 432 11.75 15.30 -3.27
CA ASP A 432 10.71 16.27 -3.65
C ASP A 432 11.17 17.27 -4.73
N GLY A 433 12.38 17.09 -5.29
CA GLY A 433 12.95 17.97 -6.29
C GLY A 433 13.60 19.25 -5.74
N ASN A 434 13.74 19.40 -4.42
CA ASN A 434 14.46 20.54 -3.83
C ASN A 434 15.96 20.40 -4.03
N SER A 435 16.66 21.55 -4.15
CA SER A 435 18.11 21.56 -4.37
C SER A 435 18.89 21.09 -3.15
N ARG A 436 19.78 20.12 -3.31
CA ARG A 436 20.77 19.68 -2.31
C ARG A 436 22.01 20.56 -2.23
N VAL A 437 22.12 21.55 -3.11
CA VAL A 437 23.23 22.50 -3.10
C VAL A 437 22.77 23.76 -2.35
N SER A 438 23.08 23.84 -1.07
CA SER A 438 22.77 25.00 -0.23
C SER A 438 24.02 25.55 0.45
N ALA A 439 23.94 26.80 0.93
CA ALA A 439 25.01 27.43 1.71
C ALA A 439 25.18 26.79 3.10
N SER A 440 24.16 26.13 3.62
CA SER A 440 24.15 25.42 4.89
C SER A 440 24.71 24.00 4.82
N GLY A 441 24.99 23.47 3.64
CA GLY A 441 25.38 22.08 3.41
C GLY A 441 24.20 21.22 2.91
N THR A 442 24.42 19.91 2.73
CA THR A 442 23.41 18.93 2.34
C THR A 442 22.82 18.30 3.59
N ASP A 443 21.53 18.06 3.60
CA ASP A 443 20.84 17.37 4.68
C ASP A 443 21.00 15.85 4.61
N LEU A 444 20.86 15.18 5.74
CA LEU A 444 20.80 13.72 5.77
C LEU A 444 19.42 13.23 5.39
N GLY A 445 19.37 12.03 4.78
CA GLY A 445 18.13 11.41 4.36
C GLY A 445 17.66 11.85 2.98
N CYS A 446 16.43 11.47 2.65
CA CYS A 446 15.87 11.67 1.30
C CYS A 446 15.29 13.06 1.06
N TYR A 447 15.13 13.89 2.07
CA TYR A 447 14.55 15.24 1.98
C TYR A 447 15.55 16.32 2.42
N GLU A 448 15.52 17.46 1.73
CA GLU A 448 16.16 18.71 2.18
C GLU A 448 15.15 19.56 2.96
N HIS A 449 15.62 20.20 4.01
CA HIS A 449 14.83 21.19 4.76
C HIS A 449 14.85 22.53 3.99
N PRO A 450 13.71 23.16 3.73
CA PRO A 450 13.59 24.40 2.97
C PRO A 450 14.32 25.59 3.58
#